data_90af3ef87e0c70777c0c0a104a292aa9
#
_entry.id   90af3ef87e0c70777c0c0a104a292aa9
#
_cell.length_a   1.000
_cell.length_b   1.000
_cell.length_c   1.000
_cell.angle_alpha   90.00
_cell.angle_beta   90.00
_cell.angle_gamma   90.00
#
_symmetry.space_group_name_H-M   'P 1'
#
loop_
_entity.id
_entity.type
_entity.pdbx_description
1 polymer ?
#
loop_
_entity_poly.entity_id
_entity_poly.type
_entity_poly.pdbx_seq_one_letter_code
_entity_poly.pdbx_strand_id
1 'polypeptide(L)'
;MSHRTGLVLDFGGVLTTPLLPAVLAFEQREGLPQGACITALYMDEEGVRLTHELERGTISQTEWNEAAAPKLGVAPDNLMGRIFADLRPERSLIDAAAAAKRAGIKVGILSNSVGLTPWNLYDGYELDVLYDSVVISESHGLRKPDPELFEVALKQLGLAADECVFVDDTEEYVQAAEKLGFAGVRAQQPEQTIARLEALLGVPLTGAP
;
A
#
# COMPACT_ATOMS: atom_id res chain seq x y z
N MET A 1 -7.69 -6.63 28.07
CA MET A 1 -6.61 -6.40 27.09
C MET A 1 -6.60 -4.92 26.80
N SER A 2 -5.45 -4.23 26.84
CA SER A 2 -5.41 -2.81 26.45
C SER A 2 -5.68 -2.74 24.95
N HIS A 3 -6.56 -1.83 24.54
CA HIS A 3 -6.79 -1.54 23.12
C HIS A 3 -5.59 -0.82 22.53
N ARG A 4 -5.34 -1.02 21.26
CA ARG A 4 -4.26 -0.34 20.55
C ARG A 4 -4.63 1.09 20.20
N THR A 5 -3.64 1.95 20.13
CA THR A 5 -3.82 3.40 19.93
C THR A 5 -3.25 3.88 18.58
N GLY A 6 -2.66 2.97 17.81
CA GLY A 6 -2.12 3.24 16.48
C GLY A 6 -2.71 2.32 15.42
N LEU A 7 -2.91 2.87 14.21
CA LEU A 7 -3.33 2.16 13.01
C LEU A 7 -2.39 2.54 11.88
N VAL A 8 -1.68 1.57 11.32
CA VAL A 8 -0.79 1.75 10.16
C VAL A 8 -1.38 0.98 8.98
N LEU A 9 -1.62 1.65 7.90
CA LEU A 9 -2.28 1.11 6.70
C LEU A 9 -1.31 1.08 5.53
N ASP A 10 -1.30 -0.02 4.78
CA ASP A 10 -0.82 0.01 3.42
C ASP A 10 -1.76 0.87 2.55
N PHE A 11 -1.30 1.21 1.36
CA PHE A 11 -2.05 2.05 0.44
C PHE A 11 -2.68 1.24 -0.71
N GLY A 12 -1.85 0.61 -1.54
CA GLY A 12 -2.33 -0.17 -2.68
C GLY A 12 -3.06 -1.44 -2.26
N GLY A 13 -4.31 -1.64 -2.71
CA GLY A 13 -5.10 -2.82 -2.30
C GLY A 13 -5.71 -2.74 -0.89
N VAL A 14 -5.44 -1.65 -0.15
CA VAL A 14 -6.06 -1.36 1.15
C VAL A 14 -6.89 -0.07 1.07
N LEU A 15 -6.26 1.06 0.78
CA LEU A 15 -6.96 2.34 0.57
C LEU A 15 -7.38 2.55 -0.89
N THR A 16 -6.93 1.68 -1.78
CA THR A 16 -7.45 1.52 -3.13
C THR A 16 -8.18 0.19 -3.27
N THR A 17 -8.97 0.05 -4.34
CA THR A 17 -9.45 -1.27 -4.78
C THR A 17 -8.27 -2.21 -5.04
N PRO A 18 -8.47 -3.55 -5.01
CA PRO A 18 -7.40 -4.53 -5.22
C PRO A 18 -6.64 -4.28 -6.53
N LEU A 19 -5.30 -4.46 -6.50
CA LEU A 19 -4.43 -4.16 -7.64
C LEU A 19 -4.62 -5.13 -8.81
N LEU A 20 -4.82 -6.43 -8.53
CA LEU A 20 -4.89 -7.46 -9.56
C LEU A 20 -5.97 -7.21 -10.63
N PRO A 21 -7.22 -6.83 -10.30
CA PRO A 21 -8.21 -6.48 -11.31
C PRO A 21 -7.78 -5.35 -12.25
N ALA A 22 -7.09 -4.33 -11.75
CA ALA A 22 -6.57 -3.23 -12.57
C ALA A 22 -5.49 -3.70 -13.53
N VAL A 23 -4.57 -4.56 -13.05
CA VAL A 23 -3.54 -5.20 -13.88
C VAL A 23 -4.15 -6.05 -14.99
N LEU A 24 -5.16 -6.88 -14.68
CA LEU A 24 -5.84 -7.71 -15.67
C LEU A 24 -6.61 -6.86 -16.72
N ALA A 25 -7.22 -5.76 -16.29
CA ALA A 25 -7.88 -4.83 -17.19
C ALA A 25 -6.87 -4.13 -18.13
N PHE A 26 -5.69 -3.77 -17.64
CA PHE A 26 -4.59 -3.28 -18.47
C PHE A 26 -4.15 -4.32 -19.51
N GLU A 27 -3.91 -5.57 -19.10
CA GLU A 27 -3.54 -6.67 -20.01
C GLU A 27 -4.56 -6.83 -21.14
N GLN A 28 -5.86 -6.78 -20.80
CA GLN A 28 -6.92 -6.86 -21.78
C GLN A 28 -6.92 -5.66 -22.75
N ARG A 29 -6.70 -4.44 -22.27
CA ARG A 29 -6.63 -3.23 -23.11
C ARG A 29 -5.46 -3.24 -24.08
N GLU A 30 -4.32 -3.76 -23.65
CA GLU A 30 -3.10 -3.84 -24.48
C GLU A 30 -3.04 -5.13 -25.33
N GLY A 31 -4.02 -6.03 -25.23
CA GLY A 31 -4.04 -7.31 -25.96
C GLY A 31 -2.98 -8.28 -25.47
N LEU A 32 -2.56 -8.20 -24.22
CA LEU A 32 -1.57 -9.07 -23.61
C LEU A 32 -2.21 -10.39 -23.12
N PRO A 33 -1.45 -11.48 -23.05
CA PRO A 33 -1.91 -12.69 -22.38
C PRO A 33 -2.21 -12.41 -20.89
N GLN A 34 -3.25 -13.06 -20.38
CA GLN A 34 -3.57 -12.97 -18.95
C GLN A 34 -2.39 -13.45 -18.09
N GLY A 35 -1.98 -12.63 -17.11
CA GLY A 35 -0.84 -12.91 -16.23
C GLY A 35 0.52 -12.45 -16.80
N ALA A 36 0.54 -11.81 -17.97
CA ALA A 36 1.78 -11.29 -18.57
C ALA A 36 2.52 -10.33 -17.64
N CYS A 37 1.79 -9.40 -17.00
CA CYS A 37 2.39 -8.46 -16.04
C CYS A 37 2.95 -9.17 -14.82
N ILE A 38 2.23 -10.12 -14.26
CA ILE A 38 2.70 -10.90 -13.10
C ILE A 38 3.98 -11.65 -13.47
N THR A 39 3.99 -12.31 -14.61
CA THR A 39 5.15 -13.06 -15.09
C THR A 39 6.34 -12.14 -15.32
N ALA A 40 6.15 -11.04 -16.04
CA ALA A 40 7.25 -10.15 -16.44
C ALA A 40 7.80 -9.28 -15.30
N LEU A 41 6.98 -8.92 -14.31
CA LEU A 41 7.35 -7.94 -13.28
C LEU A 41 7.56 -8.55 -11.89
N TYR A 42 6.96 -9.72 -11.60
CA TYR A 42 6.98 -10.34 -10.28
C TYR A 42 7.51 -11.78 -10.26
N MET A 43 7.71 -12.42 -11.42
CA MET A 43 8.26 -13.78 -11.51
C MET A 43 9.59 -13.82 -12.29
N ASP A 44 9.82 -12.90 -13.21
CA ASP A 44 11.10 -12.73 -13.90
C ASP A 44 12.10 -12.02 -12.98
N GLU A 45 13.33 -12.53 -12.87
CA GLU A 45 14.35 -12.02 -11.94
C GLU A 45 14.66 -10.53 -12.16
N GLU A 46 14.78 -10.09 -13.41
CA GLU A 46 15.02 -8.69 -13.74
C GLU A 46 13.79 -7.81 -13.47
N GLY A 47 12.57 -8.32 -13.72
CA GLY A 47 11.33 -7.62 -13.39
C GLY A 47 11.18 -7.37 -11.89
N VAL A 48 11.46 -8.39 -11.08
CA VAL A 48 11.48 -8.30 -9.62
C VAL A 48 12.52 -7.27 -9.16
N ARG A 49 13.74 -7.32 -9.72
CA ARG A 49 14.80 -6.34 -9.40
C ARG A 49 14.35 -4.91 -9.72
N LEU A 50 13.82 -4.67 -10.90
CA LEU A 50 13.32 -3.35 -11.31
C LEU A 50 12.21 -2.84 -10.37
N THR A 51 11.27 -3.71 -9.98
CA THR A 51 10.21 -3.36 -9.04
C THR A 51 10.77 -2.98 -7.68
N HIS A 52 11.72 -3.75 -7.15
CA HIS A 52 12.36 -3.45 -5.87
C HIS A 52 13.21 -2.16 -5.93
N GLU A 53 13.87 -1.88 -7.04
CA GLU A 53 14.64 -0.64 -7.24
C GLU A 53 13.71 0.58 -7.29
N LEU A 54 12.56 0.47 -7.96
CA LEU A 54 11.54 1.50 -7.96
C LEU A 54 10.99 1.76 -6.56
N GLU A 55 10.61 0.68 -5.84
CA GLU A 55 10.09 0.78 -4.47
C GLU A 55 11.07 1.44 -3.50
N ARG A 56 12.38 1.26 -3.72
CA ARG A 56 13.45 1.93 -2.94
C ARG A 56 13.82 3.32 -3.47
N GLY A 57 13.27 3.75 -4.59
CA GLY A 57 13.61 5.02 -5.22
C GLY A 57 15.02 5.07 -5.81
N THR A 58 15.66 3.91 -6.06
CA THR A 58 16.98 3.84 -6.72
C THR A 58 16.89 4.01 -8.22
N ILE A 59 15.71 3.80 -8.79
CA ILE A 59 15.33 4.22 -10.14
C ILE A 59 14.03 5.02 -10.09
N SER A 60 13.86 5.94 -11.03
CA SER A 60 12.63 6.70 -11.20
C SER A 60 11.53 5.86 -11.86
N GLN A 61 10.28 6.30 -11.75
CA GLN A 61 9.17 5.66 -12.47
C GLN A 61 9.36 5.72 -14.00
N THR A 62 9.99 6.80 -14.52
CA THR A 62 10.32 6.90 -15.95
C THR A 62 11.31 5.82 -16.37
N GLU A 63 12.40 5.63 -15.63
CA GLU A 63 13.38 4.57 -15.91
C GLU A 63 12.75 3.18 -15.77
N TRP A 64 11.89 2.99 -14.78
CA TRP A 64 11.13 1.76 -14.64
C TRP A 64 10.20 1.52 -15.84
N ASN A 65 9.45 2.53 -16.28
CA ASN A 65 8.57 2.44 -17.46
C ASN A 65 9.35 2.02 -18.70
N GLU A 66 10.52 2.63 -18.93
CA GLU A 66 11.39 2.34 -20.08
C GLU A 66 11.97 0.92 -20.03
N ALA A 67 12.33 0.43 -18.83
CA ALA A 67 12.90 -0.90 -18.66
C ALA A 67 11.83 -2.03 -18.66
N ALA A 68 10.65 -1.77 -18.12
CA ALA A 68 9.57 -2.76 -18.01
C ALA A 68 8.77 -2.92 -19.32
N ALA A 69 8.58 -1.83 -20.09
CA ALA A 69 7.79 -1.85 -21.31
C ALA A 69 8.23 -2.90 -22.36
N PRO A 70 9.53 -3.06 -22.66
CA PRO A 70 9.99 -4.11 -23.59
C PRO A 70 9.65 -5.53 -23.13
N LYS A 71 9.63 -5.79 -21.82
CA LYS A 71 9.28 -7.10 -21.26
C LYS A 71 7.82 -7.47 -21.51
N LEU A 72 6.97 -6.48 -21.66
CA LEU A 72 5.54 -6.61 -21.96
C LEU A 72 5.22 -6.41 -23.45
N GLY A 73 6.17 -5.90 -24.25
CA GLY A 73 5.94 -5.57 -25.66
C GLY A 73 5.00 -4.38 -25.86
N VAL A 74 4.96 -3.45 -24.93
CA VAL A 74 4.11 -2.25 -24.95
C VAL A 74 4.92 -0.94 -24.99
N ALA A 75 4.26 0.18 -25.23
CA ALA A 75 4.92 1.50 -25.17
C ALA A 75 5.26 1.88 -23.71
N PRO A 76 6.39 2.58 -23.46
CA PRO A 76 6.80 2.99 -22.13
C PRO A 76 6.01 4.19 -21.58
N ASP A 77 5.36 4.98 -22.44
CA ASP A 77 4.68 6.21 -22.05
C ASP A 77 3.67 5.97 -20.91
N ASN A 78 3.95 6.56 -19.76
CA ASN A 78 3.13 6.45 -18.56
C ASN A 78 2.65 5.00 -18.27
N LEU A 79 3.55 4.02 -18.44
CA LEU A 79 3.19 2.59 -18.30
C LEU A 79 2.59 2.30 -16.93
N MET A 80 3.19 2.82 -15.85
CA MET A 80 2.68 2.62 -14.50
C MET A 80 1.25 3.15 -14.35
N GLY A 81 0.97 4.38 -14.80
CA GLY A 81 -0.37 4.95 -14.77
C GLY A 81 -1.38 4.20 -15.64
N ARG A 82 -0.95 3.61 -16.77
CA ARG A 82 -1.79 2.76 -17.62
C ARG A 82 -2.14 1.43 -16.95
N ILE A 83 -1.16 0.82 -16.28
CA ILE A 83 -1.38 -0.45 -15.52
C ILE A 83 -2.46 -0.22 -14.45
N PHE A 84 -2.39 0.89 -13.73
CA PHE A 84 -3.26 1.17 -12.59
C PHE A 84 -4.41 2.16 -12.88
N ALA A 85 -4.75 2.40 -14.16
CA ALA A 85 -5.79 3.35 -14.57
C ALA A 85 -7.19 3.04 -13.99
N ASP A 86 -7.45 1.78 -13.64
CA ASP A 86 -8.74 1.34 -13.11
C ASP A 86 -8.78 1.27 -11.58
N LEU A 87 -7.71 1.65 -10.88
CA LEU A 87 -7.74 1.76 -9.43
C LEU A 87 -8.73 2.85 -9.00
N ARG A 88 -9.45 2.57 -7.93
CA ARG A 88 -10.40 3.49 -7.30
C ARG A 88 -10.16 3.52 -5.80
N PRO A 89 -10.52 4.63 -5.12
CA PRO A 89 -10.48 4.68 -3.66
C PRO A 89 -11.39 3.61 -3.03
N GLU A 90 -10.86 2.89 -2.04
CA GLU A 90 -11.66 2.00 -1.19
C GLU A 90 -12.29 2.83 -0.06
N ARG A 91 -13.47 3.38 -0.35
CA ARG A 91 -14.14 4.36 0.50
C ARG A 91 -14.41 3.86 1.91
N SER A 92 -14.81 2.61 2.05
CA SER A 92 -15.13 2.05 3.37
C SER A 92 -13.92 2.01 4.31
N LEU A 93 -12.73 1.69 3.81
CA LEU A 93 -11.50 1.70 4.61
C LEU A 93 -10.96 3.12 4.85
N ILE A 94 -11.11 4.03 3.87
CA ILE A 94 -10.78 5.45 4.06
C ILE A 94 -11.67 6.06 5.15
N ASP A 95 -12.98 5.81 5.12
CA ASP A 95 -13.92 6.31 6.11
C ASP A 95 -13.65 5.71 7.50
N ALA A 96 -13.29 4.42 7.56
CA ALA A 96 -12.89 3.73 8.79
C ALA A 96 -11.61 4.34 9.38
N ALA A 97 -10.60 4.65 8.56
CA ALA A 97 -9.38 5.35 8.99
C ALA A 97 -9.70 6.73 9.56
N ALA A 98 -10.56 7.49 8.88
CA ALA A 98 -11.02 8.79 9.37
C ALA A 98 -11.81 8.68 10.69
N ALA A 99 -12.63 7.64 10.85
CA ALA A 99 -13.35 7.36 12.10
C ALA A 99 -12.37 7.01 13.24
N ALA A 100 -11.36 6.18 12.97
CA ALA A 100 -10.30 5.87 13.94
C ALA A 100 -9.59 7.14 14.41
N LYS A 101 -9.22 8.03 13.49
CA LYS A 101 -8.58 9.31 13.82
C LYS A 101 -9.49 10.19 14.68
N ARG A 102 -10.78 10.31 14.35
CA ARG A 102 -11.76 11.05 15.19
C ARG A 102 -11.92 10.45 16.59
N ALA A 103 -11.75 9.14 16.73
CA ALA A 103 -11.76 8.45 18.02
C ALA A 103 -10.46 8.58 18.83
N GLY A 104 -9.46 9.32 18.31
CA GLY A 104 -8.18 9.56 18.98
C GLY A 104 -7.10 8.50 18.69
N ILE A 105 -7.33 7.59 17.75
CA ILE A 105 -6.31 6.66 17.24
C ILE A 105 -5.37 7.44 16.31
N LYS A 106 -4.08 7.26 16.47
CA LYS A 106 -3.10 7.79 15.51
C LYS A 106 -3.09 6.92 14.26
N VAL A 107 -3.26 7.55 13.09
CA VAL A 107 -3.36 6.83 11.82
C VAL A 107 -2.21 7.19 10.91
N GLY A 108 -1.46 6.18 10.43
CA GLY A 108 -0.37 6.35 9.50
C GLY A 108 -0.50 5.49 8.25
N ILE A 109 0.24 5.88 7.21
CA ILE A 109 0.42 5.11 5.98
C ILE A 109 1.84 4.58 5.92
N LEU A 110 1.99 3.33 5.47
CA LEU A 110 3.26 2.68 5.18
C LEU A 110 3.14 1.95 3.83
N SER A 111 3.60 2.60 2.77
CA SER A 111 3.41 2.14 1.39
C SER A 111 4.73 1.86 0.68
N ASN A 112 4.81 0.72 -0.02
CA ASN A 112 5.83 0.54 -1.04
C ASN A 112 5.47 1.40 -2.27
N SER A 113 6.39 2.26 -2.67
CA SER A 113 6.18 3.21 -3.77
C SER A 113 6.11 2.50 -5.12
N VAL A 114 5.34 3.10 -6.01
CA VAL A 114 5.35 2.79 -7.45
C VAL A 114 5.92 3.95 -8.27
N GLY A 115 6.70 4.83 -7.60
CA GLY A 115 7.15 6.11 -8.13
C GLY A 115 6.06 7.20 -8.02
N LEU A 116 6.48 8.46 -8.09
CA LEU A 116 5.57 9.60 -7.93
C LEU A 116 5.43 10.45 -9.21
N THR A 117 6.27 10.22 -10.21
CA THR A 117 6.29 10.99 -11.46
C THR A 117 6.74 10.08 -12.61
N PRO A 118 6.05 10.06 -13.76
CA PRO A 118 5.00 10.98 -14.23
C PRO A 118 3.58 10.75 -13.70
N TRP A 119 3.30 9.62 -13.04
CA TRP A 119 2.01 9.30 -12.46
C TRP A 119 2.14 9.08 -10.95
N ASN A 120 1.16 9.57 -10.19
CA ASN A 120 1.18 9.49 -8.74
C ASN A 120 -0.06 8.72 -8.23
N LEU A 121 0.19 7.56 -7.59
CA LEU A 121 -0.84 6.73 -7.00
C LEU A 121 -1.64 7.45 -5.91
N TYR A 122 -1.01 8.40 -5.23
CA TYR A 122 -1.56 9.07 -4.04
C TYR A 122 -2.35 10.33 -4.35
N ASP A 123 -2.41 10.75 -5.63
CA ASP A 123 -3.11 11.97 -6.02
C ASP A 123 -4.60 11.92 -5.68
N GLY A 124 -5.09 12.99 -5.02
CA GLY A 124 -6.48 13.12 -4.62
C GLY A 124 -6.87 12.44 -3.30
N TYR A 125 -5.91 11.86 -2.57
CA TYR A 125 -6.18 11.21 -1.27
C TYR A 125 -5.93 12.10 -0.05
N GLU A 126 -5.48 13.36 -0.24
CA GLU A 126 -5.25 14.34 0.84
C GLU A 126 -4.45 13.80 2.03
N LEU A 127 -3.35 13.06 1.73
CA LEU A 127 -2.60 12.29 2.72
C LEU A 127 -2.13 13.13 3.91
N ASP A 128 -1.63 14.33 3.65
CA ASP A 128 -1.10 15.24 4.68
C ASP A 128 -2.18 15.77 5.64
N VAL A 129 -3.45 15.68 5.24
CA VAL A 129 -4.59 16.16 6.04
C VAL A 129 -5.19 15.01 6.85
N LEU A 130 -5.34 13.85 6.22
CA LEU A 130 -6.07 12.72 6.79
C LEU A 130 -5.24 11.84 7.70
N TYR A 131 -3.91 11.82 7.56
CA TYR A 131 -3.04 10.89 8.27
C TYR A 131 -2.01 11.63 9.14
N ASP A 132 -1.63 11.01 10.27
CA ASP A 132 -0.66 11.58 11.23
C ASP A 132 0.78 11.24 10.84
N SER A 133 0.97 10.25 9.98
CA SER A 133 2.24 9.82 9.42
C SER A 133 2.03 9.30 8.00
N VAL A 134 2.92 9.68 7.08
CA VAL A 134 2.94 9.16 5.71
C VAL A 134 4.35 8.72 5.38
N VAL A 135 4.54 7.41 5.27
CA VAL A 135 5.82 6.78 4.93
C VAL A 135 5.69 6.12 3.57
N ILE A 136 6.36 6.70 2.56
CA ILE A 136 6.48 6.16 1.21
C ILE A 136 7.91 5.69 1.03
N SER A 137 8.09 4.43 0.70
CA SER A 137 9.36 3.70 0.75
C SER A 137 10.51 4.36 -0.02
N GLU A 138 10.25 4.91 -1.21
CA GLU A 138 11.27 5.55 -2.05
C GLU A 138 11.98 6.72 -1.37
N SER A 139 11.30 7.45 -0.48
CA SER A 139 11.88 8.57 0.27
C SER A 139 12.89 8.13 1.34
N HIS A 140 12.95 6.82 1.61
CA HIS A 140 13.79 6.25 2.67
C HIS A 140 14.86 5.28 2.14
N GLY A 141 14.85 4.92 0.85
CA GLY A 141 15.73 3.90 0.29
C GLY A 141 15.43 2.48 0.77
N LEU A 142 14.28 2.28 1.40
CA LEU A 142 13.82 1.05 2.03
C LEU A 142 12.53 0.56 1.36
N ARG A 143 12.12 -0.68 1.66
CA ARG A 143 10.82 -1.21 1.25
C ARG A 143 10.29 -2.22 2.27
N LYS A 144 8.98 -2.45 2.33
CA LYS A 144 8.46 -3.63 3.03
C LYS A 144 9.00 -4.89 2.31
N PRO A 145 9.45 -5.93 3.04
CA PRO A 145 9.33 -6.12 4.48
C PRO A 145 10.56 -5.70 5.31
N ASP A 146 11.41 -4.78 4.86
CA ASP A 146 12.57 -4.32 5.63
C ASP A 146 12.11 -3.76 7.00
N PRO A 147 12.59 -4.27 8.16
CA PRO A 147 12.13 -3.85 9.49
C PRO A 147 12.29 -2.35 9.73
N GLU A 148 13.35 -1.76 9.21
CA GLU A 148 13.68 -0.35 9.36
C GLU A 148 12.59 0.58 8.81
N LEU A 149 11.85 0.14 7.77
CA LEU A 149 10.75 0.95 7.23
C LEU A 149 9.56 1.02 8.20
N PHE A 150 9.27 -0.06 8.90
CA PHE A 150 8.23 -0.08 9.96
C PHE A 150 8.65 0.79 11.15
N GLU A 151 9.95 0.79 11.50
CA GLU A 151 10.49 1.65 12.57
C GLU A 151 10.35 3.14 12.23
N VAL A 152 10.51 3.52 10.96
CA VAL A 152 10.25 4.90 10.49
C VAL A 152 8.80 5.30 10.79
N ALA A 153 7.83 4.44 10.45
CA ALA A 153 6.41 4.71 10.70
C ALA A 153 6.10 4.84 12.20
N LEU A 154 6.61 3.92 13.01
CA LEU A 154 6.47 3.96 14.48
C LEU A 154 7.06 5.23 15.07
N LYS A 155 8.25 5.62 14.65
CA LYS A 155 8.92 6.85 15.09
C LYS A 155 8.11 8.10 14.76
N GLN A 156 7.54 8.18 13.55
CA GLN A 156 6.71 9.31 13.14
C GLN A 156 5.41 9.37 13.94
N LEU A 157 4.79 8.22 14.24
CA LEU A 157 3.61 8.14 15.08
C LEU A 157 3.91 8.37 16.57
N GLY A 158 5.15 8.15 17.00
CA GLY A 158 5.55 8.19 18.41
C GLY A 158 4.89 7.09 19.23
N LEU A 159 4.80 5.87 18.67
CA LEU A 159 4.19 4.69 19.27
C LEU A 159 5.14 3.49 19.19
N ALA A 160 4.94 2.52 20.08
CA ALA A 160 5.58 1.21 20.01
C ALA A 160 4.77 0.25 19.10
N ALA A 161 5.42 -0.80 18.60
CA ALA A 161 4.78 -1.75 17.68
C ALA A 161 3.58 -2.47 18.31
N ASP A 162 3.66 -2.82 19.60
CA ASP A 162 2.59 -3.48 20.34
C ASP A 162 1.39 -2.57 20.66
N GLU A 163 1.54 -1.25 20.45
CA GLU A 163 0.45 -0.29 20.51
C GLU A 163 -0.26 -0.13 19.16
N CYS A 164 0.26 -0.73 18.08
CA CYS A 164 -0.22 -0.51 16.71
C CYS A 164 -0.87 -1.75 16.10
N VAL A 165 -1.84 -1.49 15.23
CA VAL A 165 -2.36 -2.44 14.24
C VAL A 165 -1.71 -2.11 12.89
N PHE A 166 -1.26 -3.12 12.14
CA PHE A 166 -0.78 -2.98 10.77
C PHE A 166 -1.72 -3.72 9.82
N VAL A 167 -2.12 -3.06 8.75
CA VAL A 167 -3.05 -3.60 7.73
C VAL A 167 -2.38 -3.59 6.37
N ASP A 168 -2.34 -4.75 5.72
CA ASP A 168 -1.75 -4.92 4.39
C ASP A 168 -2.46 -6.08 3.67
N ASP A 169 -2.57 -6.07 2.35
CA ASP A 169 -3.15 -7.16 1.57
C ASP A 169 -2.14 -8.30 1.33
N THR A 170 -0.85 -8.01 1.51
CA THR A 170 0.26 -8.94 1.32
C THR A 170 0.61 -9.65 2.63
N GLU A 171 0.39 -10.96 2.67
CA GLU A 171 0.62 -11.81 3.85
C GLU A 171 2.04 -11.70 4.39
N GLU A 172 3.06 -11.65 3.51
CA GLU A 172 4.47 -11.52 3.91
C GLU A 172 4.73 -10.25 4.73
N TYR A 173 4.10 -9.13 4.34
CA TYR A 173 4.29 -7.85 5.04
C TYR A 173 3.56 -7.83 6.38
N VAL A 174 2.38 -8.46 6.46
CA VAL A 174 1.66 -8.66 7.72
C VAL A 174 2.51 -9.49 8.70
N GLN A 175 3.07 -10.61 8.24
CA GLN A 175 3.92 -11.46 9.07
C GLN A 175 5.22 -10.76 9.51
N ALA A 176 5.79 -9.90 8.66
CA ALA A 176 6.96 -9.09 9.03
C ALA A 176 6.60 -8.09 10.15
N ALA A 177 5.48 -7.41 10.06
CA ALA A 177 4.99 -6.50 11.09
C ALA A 177 4.70 -7.25 12.42
N GLU A 178 4.10 -8.44 12.37
CA GLU A 178 3.84 -9.26 13.57
C GLU A 178 5.12 -9.66 14.30
N LYS A 179 6.20 -9.97 13.57
CA LYS A 179 7.52 -10.24 14.16
C LYS A 179 8.10 -9.04 14.91
N LEU A 180 7.70 -7.83 14.54
CA LEU A 180 8.09 -6.58 15.21
C LEU A 180 7.18 -6.23 16.40
N GLY A 181 6.06 -6.96 16.59
CA GLY A 181 5.12 -6.75 17.68
C GLY A 181 3.79 -6.08 17.31
N PHE A 182 3.58 -5.71 16.07
CA PHE A 182 2.26 -5.22 15.62
C PHE A 182 1.17 -6.28 15.75
N ALA A 183 -0.09 -5.85 15.87
CA ALA A 183 -1.19 -6.72 15.54
C ALA A 183 -1.42 -6.69 14.02
N GLY A 184 -1.07 -7.78 13.34
CA GLY A 184 -1.27 -7.91 11.91
C GLY A 184 -2.74 -8.13 11.54
N VAL A 185 -3.18 -7.47 10.47
CA VAL A 185 -4.48 -7.69 9.83
C VAL A 185 -4.26 -7.78 8.33
N ARG A 186 -4.50 -8.95 7.77
CA ARG A 186 -4.52 -9.08 6.32
C ARG A 186 -5.81 -8.52 5.75
N ALA A 187 -5.70 -7.49 4.92
CA ALA A 187 -6.82 -6.92 4.20
C ALA A 187 -7.34 -7.90 3.14
N GLN A 188 -8.64 -8.19 3.18
CA GLN A 188 -9.34 -9.03 2.20
C GLN A 188 -10.64 -8.36 1.80
N GLN A 189 -11.73 -8.67 2.51
CA GLN A 189 -13.02 -8.00 2.33
C GLN A 189 -13.08 -6.80 3.27
N PRO A 190 -13.42 -5.59 2.79
CA PRO A 190 -13.41 -4.38 3.61
C PRO A 190 -14.20 -4.51 4.92
N GLU A 191 -15.39 -5.12 4.87
CA GLU A 191 -16.25 -5.28 6.04
C GLU A 191 -15.60 -6.17 7.11
N GLN A 192 -14.92 -7.25 6.71
CA GLN A 192 -14.22 -8.15 7.62
C GLN A 192 -12.98 -7.46 8.20
N THR A 193 -12.25 -6.71 7.38
CA THR A 193 -11.11 -5.91 7.81
C THR A 193 -11.53 -4.89 8.86
N ILE A 194 -12.59 -4.12 8.60
CA ILE A 194 -13.12 -3.11 9.53
C ILE A 194 -13.56 -3.76 10.85
N ALA A 195 -14.32 -4.85 10.81
CA ALA A 195 -14.75 -5.55 12.04
C ALA A 195 -13.53 -6.03 12.86
N ARG A 196 -12.47 -6.47 12.22
CA ARG A 196 -11.22 -6.84 12.89
C ARG A 196 -10.52 -5.65 13.53
N LEU A 197 -10.51 -4.51 12.83
CA LEU A 197 -9.96 -3.25 13.34
C LEU A 197 -10.73 -2.75 14.57
N GLU A 198 -12.06 -2.75 14.53
CA GLU A 198 -12.91 -2.36 15.65
C GLU A 198 -12.59 -3.20 16.90
N ALA A 199 -12.43 -4.52 16.73
CA ALA A 199 -12.09 -5.41 17.83
C ALA A 199 -10.70 -5.15 18.45
N LEU A 200 -9.71 -4.73 17.62
CA LEU A 200 -8.34 -4.47 18.06
C LEU A 200 -8.16 -3.07 18.64
N LEU A 201 -8.83 -2.08 18.07
CA LEU A 201 -8.75 -0.68 18.48
C LEU A 201 -9.75 -0.33 19.60
N GLY A 202 -10.81 -1.11 19.76
CA GLY A 202 -11.85 -0.89 20.78
C GLY A 202 -12.74 0.32 20.51
N VAL A 203 -12.81 0.78 19.26
CA VAL A 203 -13.63 1.92 18.84
C VAL A 203 -14.48 1.53 17.62
N PRO A 204 -15.72 2.07 17.48
CA PRO A 204 -16.52 1.83 16.30
C PRO A 204 -15.92 2.59 15.10
N LEU A 205 -15.80 1.92 13.97
CA LEU A 205 -15.30 2.50 12.71
C LEU A 205 -16.39 2.56 11.64
N THR A 206 -17.54 1.92 11.89
CA THR A 206 -18.75 1.98 11.07
C THR A 206 -19.85 2.69 11.85
N GLY A 207 -20.51 3.64 11.22
CA GLY A 207 -21.58 4.41 11.86
C GLY A 207 -21.54 5.87 11.41
N ALA A 208 -22.70 6.49 11.28
CA ALA A 208 -22.82 7.88 10.85
C ALA A 208 -22.04 8.83 11.78
N PRO A 209 -21.56 9.94 11.22
CA PRO A 209 -20.92 11.00 11.98
C PRO A 209 -21.83 11.60 13.04
#